data_b7bc479b10920c0c4beb0d8bb0f63a6f
#
_entry.id   b7bc479b10920c0c4beb0d8bb0f63a6f
#
_cell.length_a   1.000
_cell.length_b   1.000
_cell.length_c   1.000
_cell.angle_alpha   90.00
_cell.angle_beta   90.00
_cell.angle_gamma   90.00
#
_symmetry.space_group_name_H-M   'P 1'
#
loop_
_entity.id
_entity.type
_entity.pdbx_description
1 polymer ?
#
loop_
_entity_poly.entity_id
_entity_poly.type
_entity_poly.pdbx_seq_one_letter_code
_entity_poly.pdbx_strand_id
1 'polypeptide(L)'
;LADFVPHHDPALPGGRTMNALAREALDGLLARIAPHLRHNRISPEQPEAYTVFRFLPEELGLDDSESWLARYGREVAALLTAEADPARLSEAEVAETLRQHFSYYRDDLVVIDWEAALVVEKGAAADVLRVMEMANLQLVEYRHYDAELDRVVGRAYDDLERFYRRPTVFFGAGDLLRELRSILISLSEVAEEIENATKFIGDWHLARQYLGCATRFHVQEWKVAVEEKLKTLDELYNLASAESSSRKMLVLEVIIVVLFIVDLAVLFLVSAH
;
A
#
# COMPACT_ATOMS: atom_id res chain seq x y z
N LEU A 1 19.40 -0.49 -24.25
CA LEU A 1 18.62 -1.05 -23.13
C LEU A 1 18.59 -0.10 -21.95
N ALA A 2 19.70 0.61 -21.64
CA ALA A 2 19.74 1.61 -20.56
C ALA A 2 18.69 2.74 -20.70
N ASP A 3 18.15 2.97 -21.89
CA ASP A 3 17.11 3.98 -22.13
C ASP A 3 15.70 3.53 -21.73
N PHE A 4 15.54 2.27 -21.31
CA PHE A 4 14.25 1.70 -20.87
C PHE A 4 14.08 1.67 -19.34
N VAL A 5 14.95 2.31 -18.61
CA VAL A 5 14.86 2.34 -17.15
C VAL A 5 13.73 3.25 -16.69
N PRO A 6 13.00 2.88 -15.61
CA PRO A 6 11.74 3.52 -15.17
C PRO A 6 11.80 5.03 -14.94
N HIS A 7 12.97 5.58 -14.68
CA HIS A 7 13.12 7.02 -14.43
C HIS A 7 13.06 7.90 -15.68
N HIS A 8 13.12 7.30 -16.86
CA HIS A 8 13.01 8.01 -18.12
C HIS A 8 11.83 7.44 -18.89
N ASP A 9 10.77 8.20 -19.02
CA ASP A 9 9.60 7.86 -19.83
C ASP A 9 10.04 7.72 -21.31
N PRO A 10 10.45 6.53 -21.79
CA PRO A 10 11.13 6.38 -23.05
C PRO A 10 10.20 6.72 -24.21
N ALA A 11 10.71 7.48 -25.18
CA ALA A 11 10.00 7.73 -26.39
C ALA A 11 9.89 6.45 -27.24
N LEU A 12 8.69 6.03 -27.54
CA LEU A 12 8.39 4.92 -28.43
C LEU A 12 8.47 5.36 -29.90
N PRO A 13 8.60 4.42 -30.86
CA PRO A 13 8.45 4.72 -32.25
C PRO A 13 7.15 5.48 -32.53
N GLY A 14 7.23 6.69 -33.10
CA GLY A 14 6.07 7.58 -33.32
C GLY A 14 5.92 8.70 -32.29
N GLY A 15 6.90 8.92 -31.39
CA GLY A 15 6.98 10.09 -30.50
C GLY A 15 6.04 10.04 -29.27
N ARG A 16 5.38 8.91 -29.03
CA ARG A 16 4.62 8.68 -27.80
C ARG A 16 5.54 8.16 -26.71
N THR A 17 5.21 8.44 -25.45
CA THR A 17 5.91 7.86 -24.31
C THR A 17 5.12 6.69 -23.72
N MET A 18 5.78 5.82 -22.95
CA MET A 18 5.12 4.69 -22.25
C MET A 18 4.04 5.21 -21.31
N ASN A 19 4.32 6.27 -20.55
CA ASN A 19 3.36 6.89 -19.64
C ASN A 19 2.14 7.46 -20.39
N ALA A 20 2.32 8.04 -21.58
CA ALA A 20 1.20 8.51 -22.38
C ALA A 20 0.29 7.36 -22.84
N LEU A 21 0.87 6.23 -23.25
CA LEU A 21 0.10 5.03 -23.61
C LEU A 21 -0.62 4.41 -22.41
N ALA A 22 0.05 4.33 -21.28
CA ALA A 22 -0.55 3.81 -20.05
C ALA A 22 -1.74 4.68 -19.61
N ARG A 23 -1.62 6.00 -19.67
CA ARG A 23 -2.73 6.93 -19.39
C ARG A 23 -3.89 6.78 -20.37
N GLU A 24 -3.61 6.70 -21.66
CA GLU A 24 -4.66 6.47 -22.66
C GLU A 24 -5.41 5.15 -22.42
N ALA A 25 -4.69 4.09 -22.09
CA ALA A 25 -5.29 2.80 -21.73
C ALA A 25 -6.12 2.88 -20.45
N LEU A 26 -5.61 3.57 -19.42
CA LEU A 26 -6.32 3.81 -18.17
C LEU A 26 -7.59 4.61 -18.39
N ASP A 27 -7.53 5.72 -19.12
CA ASP A 27 -8.70 6.56 -19.44
C ASP A 27 -9.78 5.77 -20.20
N GLY A 28 -9.35 4.93 -21.15
CA GLY A 28 -10.25 4.04 -21.88
C GLY A 28 -10.92 2.98 -20.98
N LEU A 29 -10.17 2.41 -20.02
CA LEU A 29 -10.70 1.49 -19.03
C LEU A 29 -11.66 2.19 -18.08
N LEU A 30 -11.26 3.35 -17.55
CA LEU A 30 -12.07 4.15 -16.61
C LEU A 30 -13.40 4.57 -17.21
N ALA A 31 -13.42 5.02 -18.46
CA ALA A 31 -14.66 5.36 -19.17
C ALA A 31 -15.66 4.18 -19.20
N ARG A 32 -15.17 2.94 -19.23
CA ARG A 32 -16.00 1.73 -19.25
C ARG A 32 -16.49 1.30 -17.88
N ILE A 33 -15.65 1.44 -16.83
CA ILE A 33 -15.95 0.92 -15.48
C ILE A 33 -16.51 2.00 -14.55
N ALA A 34 -16.33 3.29 -14.85
CA ALA A 34 -16.78 4.40 -14.00
C ALA A 34 -18.25 4.29 -13.54
N PRO A 35 -19.22 3.86 -14.39
CA PRO A 35 -20.61 3.69 -13.94
C PRO A 35 -20.82 2.61 -12.87
N HIS A 36 -19.85 1.71 -12.71
CA HIS A 36 -19.90 0.57 -11.80
C HIS A 36 -19.04 0.75 -10.54
N LEU A 37 -18.25 1.84 -10.47
CA LEU A 37 -17.40 2.13 -9.32
C LEU A 37 -18.20 2.81 -8.21
N ARG A 38 -18.13 2.27 -7.00
CA ARG A 38 -18.74 2.88 -5.80
C ARG A 38 -18.00 4.16 -5.37
N HIS A 39 -16.70 4.21 -5.59
CA HIS A 39 -15.84 5.36 -5.30
C HIS A 39 -14.99 5.67 -6.52
N ASN A 40 -15.24 6.79 -7.16
CA ASN A 40 -14.55 7.22 -8.38
C ASN A 40 -13.35 8.15 -8.05
N ARG A 41 -12.56 7.79 -7.05
CA ARG A 41 -11.33 8.52 -6.71
C ARG A 41 -10.12 7.69 -7.17
N ILE A 42 -9.79 7.83 -8.44
CA ILE A 42 -8.51 7.35 -8.94
C ILE A 42 -7.57 8.54 -8.89
N SER A 43 -6.52 8.41 -8.09
CA SER A 43 -5.43 9.40 -8.05
C SER A 43 -4.37 8.96 -9.06
N PRO A 44 -4.27 9.59 -10.23
CA PRO A 44 -3.27 9.25 -11.22
C PRO A 44 -1.88 9.83 -10.88
N GLU A 45 -1.70 10.32 -9.66
CA GLU A 45 -0.58 11.18 -9.31
C GLU A 45 0.77 10.47 -9.17
N GLN A 46 0.76 9.14 -8.99
CA GLN A 46 2.00 8.35 -8.89
C GLN A 46 1.84 7.00 -9.58
N PRO A 47 2.09 6.90 -10.89
CA PRO A 47 2.18 5.60 -11.54
C PRO A 47 3.40 4.85 -11.03
N GLU A 48 3.23 3.62 -10.60
CA GLU A 48 4.33 2.71 -10.35
C GLU A 48 4.73 2.05 -11.66
N ALA A 49 6.03 2.01 -11.95
CA ALA A 49 6.57 1.37 -13.14
C ALA A 49 7.57 0.30 -12.72
N TYR A 50 7.44 -0.90 -13.26
CA TYR A 50 8.38 -1.98 -13.04
C TYR A 50 8.82 -2.55 -14.38
N THR A 51 10.14 -2.61 -14.61
CA THR A 51 10.71 -3.03 -15.89
C THR A 51 11.07 -4.51 -15.86
N VAL A 52 10.58 -5.29 -16.82
CA VAL A 52 10.94 -6.69 -16.94
C VAL A 52 11.67 -6.93 -18.26
N PHE A 53 12.94 -7.35 -18.17
CA PHE A 53 13.75 -7.80 -19.30
C PHE A 53 13.52 -9.28 -19.50
N ARG A 54 12.88 -9.64 -20.60
CA ARG A 54 12.60 -11.03 -20.93
C ARG A 54 13.44 -11.51 -22.12
N PHE A 55 14.10 -12.66 -21.94
CA PHE A 55 14.89 -13.30 -22.97
C PHE A 55 14.55 -14.80 -23.04
N LEU A 56 14.83 -15.42 -24.19
CA LEU A 56 14.92 -16.85 -24.32
C LEU A 56 16.31 -17.32 -23.88
N PRO A 57 16.49 -18.52 -23.30
CA PRO A 57 17.79 -19.04 -22.91
C PRO A 57 18.80 -19.06 -24.06
N GLU A 58 18.34 -19.38 -25.26
CA GLU A 58 19.14 -19.45 -26.48
C GLU A 58 19.71 -18.07 -26.88
N GLU A 59 18.97 -16.98 -26.61
CA GLU A 59 19.42 -15.62 -26.91
C GLU A 59 20.62 -15.20 -26.06
N LEU A 60 20.71 -15.74 -24.84
CA LEU A 60 21.77 -15.42 -23.88
C LEU A 60 22.83 -16.54 -23.76
N GLY A 61 22.66 -17.67 -24.47
CA GLY A 61 23.51 -18.83 -24.29
C GLY A 61 23.46 -19.40 -22.87
N LEU A 62 22.28 -19.40 -22.27
CA LEU A 62 22.08 -19.88 -20.91
C LEU A 62 21.74 -21.38 -20.93
N ASP A 63 22.74 -22.22 -20.68
CA ASP A 63 22.61 -23.65 -20.56
C ASP A 63 22.54 -24.14 -19.11
N ASP A 64 23.12 -23.37 -18.20
CA ASP A 64 23.13 -23.63 -16.75
C ASP A 64 23.13 -22.29 -15.98
N SER A 65 22.05 -22.05 -15.28
CA SER A 65 21.76 -20.76 -14.66
C SER A 65 22.82 -20.34 -13.60
N GLU A 66 23.33 -21.29 -12.81
CA GLU A 66 24.32 -20.98 -11.77
C GLU A 66 25.65 -20.55 -12.38
N SER A 67 26.18 -21.33 -13.33
CA SER A 67 27.44 -21.00 -14.00
C SER A 67 27.34 -19.73 -14.87
N TRP A 68 26.18 -19.53 -15.50
CA TRP A 68 25.91 -18.33 -16.29
C TRP A 68 25.84 -17.09 -15.41
N LEU A 69 25.13 -17.14 -14.29
CA LEU A 69 25.03 -16.04 -13.35
C LEU A 69 26.36 -15.73 -12.67
N ALA A 70 27.15 -16.75 -12.35
CA ALA A 70 28.51 -16.57 -11.84
C ALA A 70 29.42 -15.83 -12.84
N ARG A 71 29.19 -16.00 -14.14
CA ARG A 71 29.99 -15.35 -15.20
C ARG A 71 29.48 -13.95 -15.55
N TYR A 72 28.18 -13.75 -15.62
CA TYR A 72 27.55 -12.53 -16.13
C TYR A 72 26.76 -11.74 -15.07
N GLY A 73 26.90 -12.12 -13.81
CA GLY A 73 26.11 -11.49 -12.72
C GLY A 73 26.34 -10.00 -12.58
N ARG A 74 27.55 -9.53 -12.85
CA ARG A 74 27.87 -8.10 -12.81
C ARG A 74 27.15 -7.33 -13.92
N GLU A 75 27.07 -7.88 -15.11
CA GLU A 75 26.35 -7.31 -16.24
C GLU A 75 24.84 -7.33 -15.99
N VAL A 76 24.33 -8.41 -15.37
CA VAL A 76 22.93 -8.49 -14.94
C VAL A 76 22.63 -7.43 -13.89
N ALA A 77 23.46 -7.30 -12.87
CA ALA A 77 23.30 -6.26 -11.85
C ALA A 77 23.31 -4.86 -12.46
N ALA A 78 24.23 -4.59 -13.38
CA ALA A 78 24.30 -3.31 -14.09
C ALA A 78 23.04 -3.03 -14.93
N LEU A 79 22.50 -4.06 -15.59
CA LEU A 79 21.24 -3.95 -16.34
C LEU A 79 20.08 -3.58 -15.43
N LEU A 80 19.94 -4.27 -14.27
CA LEU A 80 18.81 -4.09 -13.36
C LEU A 80 18.88 -2.75 -12.59
N THR A 81 20.10 -2.29 -12.26
CA THR A 81 20.32 -1.00 -11.60
C THR A 81 20.51 0.17 -12.56
N ALA A 82 20.39 -0.07 -13.87
CA ALA A 82 20.62 0.91 -14.93
C ALA A 82 22.00 1.57 -14.91
N GLU A 83 23.02 0.90 -14.38
CA GLU A 83 24.39 1.40 -14.46
C GLU A 83 25.01 1.06 -15.82
N ALA A 84 25.44 2.08 -16.53
CA ALA A 84 25.98 1.94 -17.89
C ALA A 84 27.37 1.25 -17.90
N ASP A 85 28.13 1.39 -16.81
CA ASP A 85 29.46 0.78 -16.66
C ASP A 85 29.43 -0.27 -15.53
N PRO A 86 29.32 -1.57 -15.84
CA PRO A 86 29.29 -2.62 -14.83
C PRO A 86 30.50 -2.62 -13.88
N ALA A 87 31.67 -2.12 -14.33
CA ALA A 87 32.86 -2.10 -13.50
C ALA A 87 32.80 -1.12 -12.33
N ARG A 88 31.84 -0.18 -12.35
CA ARG A 88 31.60 0.78 -11.25
C ARG A 88 30.85 0.18 -10.08
N LEU A 89 30.09 -0.89 -10.29
CA LEU A 89 29.37 -1.54 -9.21
C LEU A 89 30.34 -2.22 -8.24
N SER A 90 30.11 -2.00 -6.95
CA SER A 90 30.82 -2.74 -5.90
C SER A 90 30.38 -4.22 -5.87
N GLU A 91 31.22 -5.10 -5.33
CA GLU A 91 30.85 -6.50 -5.12
C GLU A 91 29.62 -6.65 -4.20
N ALA A 92 29.49 -5.76 -3.21
CA ALA A 92 28.36 -5.75 -2.31
C ALA A 92 27.06 -5.40 -3.05
N GLU A 93 27.10 -4.42 -3.95
CA GLU A 93 25.94 -4.05 -4.76
C GLU A 93 25.54 -5.16 -5.73
N VAL A 94 26.51 -5.76 -6.41
CA VAL A 94 26.25 -6.92 -7.29
C VAL A 94 25.59 -8.06 -6.50
N ALA A 95 26.14 -8.40 -5.33
CA ALA A 95 25.57 -9.45 -4.48
C ALA A 95 24.18 -9.11 -3.97
N GLU A 96 23.91 -7.84 -3.67
CA GLU A 96 22.60 -7.36 -3.23
C GLU A 96 21.57 -7.44 -4.34
N THR A 97 21.87 -6.93 -5.54
CA THR A 97 20.99 -6.98 -6.71
C THR A 97 20.65 -8.41 -7.11
N LEU A 98 21.63 -9.32 -7.02
CA LEU A 98 21.44 -10.73 -7.36
C LEU A 98 20.87 -11.59 -6.20
N ARG A 99 20.57 -11.02 -5.04
CA ARG A 99 20.12 -11.77 -3.85
C ARG A 99 18.85 -12.56 -4.10
N GLN A 100 17.91 -11.98 -4.83
CA GLN A 100 16.63 -12.63 -5.16
C GLN A 100 16.71 -13.19 -6.58
N HIS A 101 17.27 -14.39 -6.71
CA HIS A 101 17.27 -15.11 -7.97
C HIS A 101 16.69 -16.52 -7.79
N PHE A 102 16.01 -17.01 -8.83
CA PHE A 102 15.28 -18.27 -8.83
C PHE A 102 15.53 -18.99 -10.13
N SER A 103 15.63 -20.31 -10.05
CA SER A 103 15.71 -21.22 -11.17
C SER A 103 14.93 -22.48 -10.79
N TYR A 104 14.18 -23.03 -11.73
CA TYR A 104 13.48 -24.31 -11.58
C TYR A 104 14.16 -25.37 -12.46
N TYR A 105 14.44 -25.03 -13.71
CA TYR A 105 15.25 -25.84 -14.62
C TYR A 105 16.66 -25.27 -14.69
N ARG A 106 17.58 -26.02 -15.29
CA ARG A 106 18.95 -25.56 -15.46
C ARG A 106 19.08 -24.37 -16.40
N ASP A 107 18.17 -24.27 -17.34
CA ASP A 107 18.14 -23.30 -18.42
C ASP A 107 17.06 -22.22 -18.26
N ASP A 108 16.58 -21.99 -17.04
CA ASP A 108 15.76 -20.85 -16.68
C ASP A 108 16.41 -20.01 -15.59
N LEU A 109 16.08 -18.73 -15.53
CA LEU A 109 16.57 -17.80 -14.51
C LEU A 109 15.61 -16.62 -14.34
N VAL A 110 15.27 -16.34 -13.11
CA VAL A 110 14.56 -15.12 -12.72
C VAL A 110 15.40 -14.39 -11.71
N VAL A 111 15.74 -13.12 -11.98
CA VAL A 111 16.43 -12.23 -11.03
C VAL A 111 15.51 -11.03 -10.77
N ILE A 112 15.26 -10.74 -9.51
CA ILE A 112 14.31 -9.72 -9.07
C ILE A 112 15.06 -8.64 -8.32
N ASP A 113 14.99 -7.41 -8.82
CA ASP A 113 15.49 -6.24 -8.13
C ASP A 113 14.36 -5.24 -7.82
N TRP A 114 14.68 -4.10 -7.23
CA TRP A 114 13.73 -3.11 -6.76
C TRP A 114 12.86 -2.51 -7.87
N GLU A 115 13.46 -2.10 -8.98
CA GLU A 115 12.77 -1.42 -10.10
C GLU A 115 12.72 -2.24 -11.38
N ALA A 116 13.45 -3.36 -11.42
CA ALA A 116 13.55 -4.19 -12.61
C ALA A 116 13.74 -5.67 -12.29
N ALA A 117 13.41 -6.54 -13.25
CA ALA A 117 13.69 -7.96 -13.20
C ALA A 117 14.25 -8.47 -14.53
N LEU A 118 15.05 -9.53 -14.46
CA LEU A 118 15.44 -10.35 -15.59
C LEU A 118 14.67 -11.67 -15.54
N VAL A 119 14.01 -12.02 -16.64
CA VAL A 119 13.30 -13.30 -16.80
C VAL A 119 13.85 -14.01 -18.02
N VAL A 120 14.47 -15.17 -17.83
CA VAL A 120 14.97 -16.02 -18.89
C VAL A 120 14.22 -17.34 -18.85
N GLU A 121 13.35 -17.59 -19.81
CA GLU A 121 12.46 -18.75 -19.81
C GLU A 121 12.04 -19.13 -21.23
N LYS A 122 12.01 -20.45 -21.53
CA LYS A 122 11.56 -21.00 -22.81
C LYS A 122 10.06 -20.89 -23.04
N GLY A 123 9.31 -20.94 -21.98
CA GLY A 123 7.85 -20.95 -22.01
C GLY A 123 7.20 -19.56 -22.10
N ALA A 124 5.91 -19.55 -21.88
CA ALA A 124 5.18 -18.29 -21.68
C ALA A 124 5.46 -17.76 -20.27
N ALA A 125 6.27 -16.72 -20.16
CA ALA A 125 6.57 -16.08 -18.88
C ALA A 125 5.34 -15.41 -18.21
N ALA A 126 4.13 -15.70 -18.71
CA ALA A 126 2.90 -15.04 -18.27
C ALA A 126 2.63 -15.25 -16.78
N ASP A 127 2.92 -16.42 -16.22
CA ASP A 127 2.66 -16.70 -14.81
C ASP A 127 3.69 -16.02 -13.91
N VAL A 128 4.95 -15.98 -14.33
CA VAL A 128 6.02 -15.23 -13.66
C VAL A 128 5.69 -13.74 -13.66
N LEU A 129 5.28 -13.19 -14.80
CA LEU A 129 4.90 -11.77 -14.93
C LEU A 129 3.69 -11.44 -14.04
N ARG A 130 2.68 -12.32 -13.97
CA ARG A 130 1.51 -12.13 -13.09
C ARG A 130 1.90 -12.09 -11.61
N VAL A 131 2.83 -12.94 -11.20
CA VAL A 131 3.34 -12.95 -9.82
C VAL A 131 4.05 -11.64 -9.49
N MET A 132 4.87 -11.13 -10.41
CA MET A 132 5.52 -9.82 -10.26
C MET A 132 4.52 -8.66 -10.23
N GLU A 133 3.54 -8.69 -11.14
CA GLU A 133 2.45 -7.72 -11.20
C GLU A 133 1.66 -7.70 -9.89
N MET A 134 1.33 -8.87 -9.34
CA MET A 134 0.60 -9.00 -8.08
C MET A 134 1.39 -8.41 -6.90
N ALA A 135 2.70 -8.68 -6.81
CA ALA A 135 3.54 -8.11 -5.75
C ALA A 135 3.67 -6.58 -5.88
N ASN A 136 3.82 -6.06 -7.11
CA ASN A 136 3.81 -4.63 -7.36
C ASN A 136 2.47 -3.98 -7.03
N LEU A 137 1.36 -4.61 -7.39
CA LEU A 137 0.02 -4.12 -7.06
C LEU A 137 -0.14 -3.98 -5.54
N GLN A 138 0.29 -4.99 -4.77
CA GLN A 138 0.25 -4.92 -3.32
C GLN A 138 1.12 -3.81 -2.75
N LEU A 139 2.32 -3.59 -3.30
CA LEU A 139 3.16 -2.45 -2.91
C LEU A 139 2.42 -1.12 -3.12
N VAL A 140 1.82 -0.92 -4.30
CA VAL A 140 1.05 0.29 -4.63
C VAL A 140 -0.12 0.47 -3.69
N GLU A 141 -0.86 -0.60 -3.40
CA GLU A 141 -2.00 -0.58 -2.49
C GLU A 141 -1.57 -0.19 -1.07
N TYR A 142 -0.55 -0.82 -0.51
CA TYR A 142 -0.06 -0.46 0.83
C TYR A 142 0.46 0.98 0.89
N ARG A 143 1.21 1.44 -0.11
CA ARG A 143 1.67 2.84 -0.19
C ARG A 143 0.52 3.84 -0.27
N HIS A 144 -0.52 3.49 -1.04
CA HIS A 144 -1.73 4.32 -1.12
C HIS A 144 -2.44 4.40 0.24
N TYR A 145 -2.64 3.26 0.91
CA TYR A 145 -3.29 3.24 2.23
C TYR A 145 -2.44 3.90 3.31
N ASP A 146 -1.14 3.75 3.26
CA ASP A 146 -0.23 4.45 4.15
C ASP A 146 -0.40 5.98 4.06
N ALA A 147 -0.40 6.50 2.85
CA ALA A 147 -0.62 7.93 2.59
C ALA A 147 -2.03 8.42 2.94
N GLU A 148 -3.07 7.58 2.75
CA GLU A 148 -4.44 7.90 3.13
C GLU A 148 -4.59 7.92 4.66
N LEU A 149 -4.01 6.93 5.35
CA LEU A 149 -3.99 6.86 6.80
C LEU A 149 -3.27 8.05 7.43
N ASP A 150 -2.15 8.52 6.88
CA ASP A 150 -1.48 9.72 7.36
C ASP A 150 -2.40 10.94 7.36
N ARG A 151 -3.17 11.10 6.28
CA ARG A 151 -4.14 12.21 6.17
C ARG A 151 -5.29 12.06 7.16
N VAL A 152 -5.76 10.82 7.37
CA VAL A 152 -6.87 10.52 8.28
C VAL A 152 -6.45 10.67 9.73
N VAL A 153 -5.33 10.10 10.11
CA VAL A 153 -4.77 10.20 11.47
C VAL A 153 -4.48 11.68 11.82
N GLY A 154 -3.89 12.43 10.89
CA GLY A 154 -3.65 13.86 11.07
C GLY A 154 -4.95 14.63 11.33
N ARG A 155 -6.00 14.40 10.54
CA ARG A 155 -7.33 15.02 10.76
C ARG A 155 -7.95 14.59 12.10
N ALA A 156 -7.80 13.32 12.46
CA ALA A 156 -8.32 12.79 13.73
C ALA A 156 -7.68 13.49 14.94
N TYR A 157 -6.37 13.74 14.91
CA TYR A 157 -5.69 14.52 15.95
C TYR A 157 -6.20 15.95 16.01
N ASP A 158 -6.34 16.64 14.87
CA ASP A 158 -6.84 18.00 14.80
C ASP A 158 -8.29 18.11 15.35
N ASP A 159 -9.14 17.17 15.00
CA ASP A 159 -10.53 17.13 15.44
C ASP A 159 -10.64 16.79 16.94
N LEU A 160 -9.79 15.89 17.42
CA LEU A 160 -9.71 15.58 18.85
C LEU A 160 -9.24 16.79 19.65
N GLU A 161 -8.23 17.51 19.18
CA GLU A 161 -7.77 18.75 19.80
C GLU A 161 -8.89 19.81 19.86
N ARG A 162 -9.63 20.00 18.76
CA ARG A 162 -10.78 20.90 18.72
C ARG A 162 -11.88 20.48 19.70
N PHE A 163 -12.12 19.17 19.81
CA PHE A 163 -13.08 18.61 20.75
C PHE A 163 -12.69 18.88 22.20
N TYR A 164 -11.40 18.78 22.57
CA TYR A 164 -10.93 19.13 23.90
C TYR A 164 -11.01 20.62 24.22
N ARG A 165 -10.76 21.49 23.24
CA ARG A 165 -10.79 22.95 23.43
C ARG A 165 -12.20 23.54 23.53
N ARG A 166 -13.26 22.85 23.09
CA ARG A 166 -14.62 23.37 23.10
C ARG A 166 -15.40 22.84 24.29
N PRO A 167 -15.97 23.73 25.15
CA PRO A 167 -16.78 23.35 26.30
C PRO A 167 -18.19 22.85 25.92
N THR A 168 -18.57 22.84 24.63
CA THR A 168 -19.91 22.48 24.16
C THR A 168 -20.14 20.99 24.28
N VAL A 169 -20.97 20.65 25.27
CA VAL A 169 -21.25 19.28 25.74
C VAL A 169 -22.08 18.45 24.74
N PHE A 170 -22.72 19.05 23.75
CA PHE A 170 -23.77 18.40 22.99
C PHE A 170 -23.51 18.19 21.50
N PHE A 171 -22.52 18.83 20.87
CA PHE A 171 -22.38 18.77 19.41
C PHE A 171 -20.94 18.45 18.97
N GLY A 172 -20.75 17.42 18.16
CA GLY A 172 -19.53 17.12 17.43
C GLY A 172 -18.86 15.76 17.68
N ALA A 173 -18.97 15.20 18.89
CA ALA A 173 -18.33 13.91 19.17
C ALA A 173 -18.94 12.74 18.39
N GLY A 174 -20.25 12.75 18.17
CA GLY A 174 -20.94 11.68 17.44
C GLY A 174 -20.58 11.64 15.94
N ASP A 175 -20.30 12.77 15.35
CA ASP A 175 -19.92 12.85 13.93
C ASP A 175 -18.47 12.41 13.74
N LEU A 176 -17.56 12.90 14.59
CA LEU A 176 -16.17 12.44 14.62
C LEU A 176 -16.07 10.91 14.82
N LEU A 177 -16.78 10.38 15.81
CA LEU A 177 -16.78 8.94 16.09
C LEU A 177 -17.34 8.12 14.93
N ARG A 178 -18.36 8.61 14.23
CA ARG A 178 -18.89 7.95 13.03
C ARG A 178 -17.91 7.96 11.89
N GLU A 179 -17.25 9.09 11.66
CA GLU A 179 -16.24 9.24 10.61
C GLU A 179 -15.05 8.31 10.87
N LEU A 180 -14.45 8.36 12.06
CA LEU A 180 -13.34 7.49 12.44
C LEU A 180 -13.69 6.00 12.31
N ARG A 181 -14.88 5.61 12.79
CA ARG A 181 -15.34 4.23 12.68
C ARG A 181 -15.55 3.79 11.23
N SER A 182 -16.13 4.64 10.39
CA SER A 182 -16.33 4.34 8.97
C SER A 182 -15.01 4.12 8.25
N ILE A 183 -14.02 4.97 8.53
CA ILE A 183 -12.69 4.87 7.95
C ILE A 183 -11.98 3.60 8.42
N LEU A 184 -12.01 3.32 9.72
CA LEU A 184 -11.40 2.12 10.30
C LEU A 184 -11.95 0.85 9.66
N ILE A 185 -13.28 0.74 9.52
CA ILE A 185 -13.92 -0.42 8.89
C ILE A 185 -13.48 -0.55 7.43
N SER A 186 -13.57 0.53 6.64
CA SER A 186 -13.24 0.50 5.22
C SER A 186 -11.80 0.09 4.97
N LEU A 187 -10.86 0.60 5.77
CA LEU A 187 -9.43 0.29 5.61
C LEU A 187 -9.09 -1.11 6.12
N SER A 188 -9.76 -1.58 7.18
CA SER A 188 -9.57 -2.95 7.68
C SER A 188 -10.06 -4.00 6.68
N GLU A 189 -11.21 -3.77 6.02
CA GLU A 189 -11.73 -4.64 4.97
C GLU A 189 -10.74 -4.77 3.80
N VAL A 190 -10.15 -3.66 3.38
CA VAL A 190 -9.20 -3.66 2.28
C VAL A 190 -7.88 -4.34 2.65
N ALA A 191 -7.35 -4.10 3.84
CA ALA A 191 -6.13 -4.77 4.31
C ALA A 191 -6.31 -6.30 4.36
N GLU A 192 -7.49 -6.79 4.75
CA GLU A 192 -7.83 -8.21 4.73
C GLU A 192 -7.93 -8.77 3.29
N GLU A 193 -8.48 -8.00 2.35
CA GLU A 193 -8.63 -8.39 0.95
C GLU A 193 -7.26 -8.56 0.26
N ILE A 194 -6.31 -7.66 0.51
CA ILE A 194 -4.92 -7.76 0.02
C ILE A 194 -4.25 -9.05 0.55
N GLU A 195 -4.41 -9.36 1.83
CA GLU A 195 -3.82 -10.57 2.42
C GLU A 195 -4.40 -11.86 1.83
N ASN A 196 -5.67 -11.85 1.47
CA ASN A 196 -6.32 -13.01 0.85
C ASN A 196 -5.86 -13.26 -0.59
N ALA A 197 -5.48 -12.25 -1.34
CA ALA A 197 -5.03 -12.38 -2.72
C ALA A 197 -3.83 -13.33 -2.88
N THR A 198 -2.93 -13.38 -1.91
CA THR A 198 -1.73 -14.24 -1.93
C THR A 198 -2.00 -15.71 -1.73
N LYS A 199 -3.16 -16.09 -1.16
CA LYS A 199 -3.53 -17.48 -0.89
C LYS A 199 -3.87 -18.28 -2.14
N PHE A 200 -4.00 -17.62 -3.29
CA PHE A 200 -4.38 -18.24 -4.57
C PHE A 200 -3.21 -18.76 -5.40
N ILE A 201 -1.96 -18.58 -4.97
CA ILE A 201 -0.78 -19.10 -5.68
C ILE A 201 -0.66 -20.59 -5.35
N GLY A 202 -1.22 -21.44 -6.23
CA GLY A 202 -1.21 -22.90 -6.05
C GLY A 202 0.12 -23.58 -6.39
N ASP A 203 1.01 -22.91 -7.10
CA ASP A 203 2.31 -23.41 -7.51
C ASP A 203 3.41 -22.95 -6.56
N TRP A 204 4.18 -23.90 -6.01
CA TRP A 204 5.24 -23.62 -5.04
C TRP A 204 6.39 -22.78 -5.61
N HIS A 205 6.74 -22.99 -6.88
CA HIS A 205 7.80 -22.23 -7.53
C HIS A 205 7.39 -20.77 -7.72
N LEU A 206 6.19 -20.54 -8.21
CA LEU A 206 5.61 -19.19 -8.34
C LEU A 206 5.44 -18.51 -6.97
N ALA A 207 5.05 -19.28 -5.94
CA ALA A 207 4.96 -18.74 -4.59
C ALA A 207 6.32 -18.26 -4.05
N ARG A 208 7.41 -18.97 -4.33
CA ARG A 208 8.78 -18.53 -3.99
C ARG A 208 9.17 -17.24 -4.72
N GLN A 209 8.84 -17.12 -6.00
CA GLN A 209 9.10 -15.91 -6.77
C GLN A 209 8.29 -14.73 -6.24
N TYR A 210 7.00 -14.93 -5.89
CA TYR A 210 6.20 -13.93 -5.23
C TYR A 210 6.84 -13.45 -3.91
N LEU A 211 7.27 -14.38 -3.06
CA LEU A 211 7.96 -14.04 -1.81
C LEU A 211 9.26 -13.28 -2.05
N GLY A 212 9.98 -13.60 -3.13
CA GLY A 212 11.16 -12.86 -3.56
C GLY A 212 10.84 -11.42 -3.94
N CYS A 213 9.78 -11.21 -4.73
CA CYS A 213 9.27 -9.88 -5.06
C CYS A 213 8.84 -9.13 -3.79
N ALA A 214 8.00 -9.75 -2.96
CA ALA A 214 7.49 -9.15 -1.74
C ALA A 214 8.60 -8.72 -0.77
N THR A 215 9.65 -9.54 -0.67
CA THR A 215 10.84 -9.23 0.13
C THR A 215 11.61 -8.06 -0.49
N ARG A 216 11.82 -8.07 -1.80
CA ARG A 216 12.57 -7.01 -2.48
C ARG A 216 11.84 -5.67 -2.46
N PHE A 217 10.52 -5.68 -2.54
CA PHE A 217 9.65 -4.49 -2.50
C PHE A 217 9.30 -4.05 -1.07
N HIS A 218 9.86 -4.70 -0.05
CA HIS A 218 9.55 -4.40 1.36
C HIS A 218 8.04 -4.39 1.67
N VAL A 219 7.28 -5.26 1.02
CA VAL A 219 5.81 -5.31 1.18
C VAL A 219 5.40 -5.54 2.62
N GLN A 220 6.18 -6.35 3.36
CA GLN A 220 5.91 -6.64 4.77
C GLN A 220 6.10 -5.41 5.67
N GLU A 221 7.11 -4.59 5.40
CA GLU A 221 7.38 -3.37 6.14
C GLU A 221 6.27 -2.34 5.91
N TRP A 222 5.79 -2.21 4.67
CA TRP A 222 4.63 -1.38 4.36
C TRP A 222 3.35 -1.89 5.04
N LYS A 223 3.13 -3.22 5.06
CA LYS A 223 2.01 -3.83 5.78
C LYS A 223 2.04 -3.44 7.26
N VAL A 224 3.19 -3.62 7.92
CA VAL A 224 3.36 -3.26 9.33
C VAL A 224 3.08 -1.77 9.58
N ALA A 225 3.57 -0.88 8.71
CA ALA A 225 3.31 0.56 8.83
C ALA A 225 1.81 0.90 8.74
N VAL A 226 1.09 0.27 7.82
CA VAL A 226 -0.37 0.42 7.68
C VAL A 226 -1.10 -0.10 8.92
N GLU A 227 -0.73 -1.29 9.43
CA GLU A 227 -1.32 -1.89 10.64
C GLU A 227 -1.10 -1.02 11.89
N GLU A 228 0.09 -0.45 12.06
CA GLU A 228 0.39 0.47 13.17
C GLU A 228 -0.44 1.76 13.10
N LYS A 229 -0.64 2.32 11.90
CA LYS A 229 -1.49 3.50 11.71
C LYS A 229 -2.97 3.19 11.95
N LEU A 230 -3.45 2.02 11.51
CA LEU A 230 -4.80 1.54 11.84
C LEU A 230 -5.00 1.41 13.35
N LYS A 231 -4.03 0.85 14.04
CA LYS A 231 -4.05 0.74 15.50
C LYS A 231 -4.09 2.11 16.17
N THR A 232 -3.28 3.05 15.70
CA THR A 232 -3.30 4.44 16.18
C THR A 232 -4.69 5.07 16.01
N LEU A 233 -5.32 4.84 14.86
CA LEU A 233 -6.67 5.34 14.59
C LEU A 233 -7.71 4.72 15.55
N ASP A 234 -7.60 3.42 15.83
CA ASP A 234 -8.46 2.73 16.81
C ASP A 234 -8.26 3.29 18.23
N GLU A 235 -7.02 3.55 18.64
CA GLU A 235 -6.71 4.16 19.92
C GLU A 235 -7.32 5.58 20.04
N LEU A 236 -7.22 6.39 18.98
CA LEU A 236 -7.85 7.72 18.94
C LEU A 236 -9.39 7.63 19.01
N TYR A 237 -9.99 6.65 18.33
CA TYR A 237 -11.41 6.38 18.42
C TYR A 237 -11.82 6.04 19.85
N ASN A 238 -11.10 5.13 20.50
CA ASN A 238 -11.37 4.70 21.86
C ASN A 238 -11.22 5.86 22.86
N LEU A 239 -10.20 6.70 22.70
CA LEU A 239 -10.00 7.91 23.51
C LEU A 239 -11.15 8.90 23.34
N ALA A 240 -11.53 9.21 22.10
CA ALA A 240 -12.67 10.10 21.81
C ALA A 240 -13.99 9.56 22.37
N SER A 241 -14.22 8.25 22.27
CA SER A 241 -15.39 7.56 22.78
C SER A 241 -15.49 7.62 24.31
N ALA A 242 -14.37 7.33 24.99
CA ALA A 242 -14.31 7.40 26.45
C ALA A 242 -14.58 8.81 26.97
N GLU A 243 -13.94 9.82 26.36
CA GLU A 243 -14.14 11.23 26.71
C GLU A 243 -15.59 11.69 26.46
N SER A 244 -16.19 11.30 25.33
CA SER A 244 -17.60 11.57 25.02
C SER A 244 -18.54 10.97 26.07
N SER A 245 -18.27 9.75 26.50
CA SER A 245 -19.07 9.05 27.53
C SER A 245 -18.93 9.72 28.88
N SER A 246 -17.71 10.09 29.27
CA SER A 246 -17.45 10.81 30.53
C SER A 246 -18.18 12.15 30.56
N ARG A 247 -18.15 12.93 29.50
CA ARG A 247 -18.87 14.21 29.39
C ARG A 247 -20.39 14.02 29.51
N LYS A 248 -20.95 13.01 28.86
CA LYS A 248 -22.40 12.69 28.96
C LYS A 248 -22.77 12.35 30.40
N MET A 249 -21.94 11.60 31.13
CA MET A 249 -22.16 11.26 32.53
C MET A 249 -22.15 12.50 33.42
N LEU A 250 -21.20 13.40 33.27
CA LEU A 250 -21.16 14.68 34.00
C LEU A 250 -22.39 15.52 33.75
N VAL A 251 -22.87 15.59 32.50
CA VAL A 251 -24.12 16.34 32.18
C VAL A 251 -25.30 15.73 32.87
N LEU A 252 -25.43 14.40 32.86
CA LEU A 252 -26.50 13.70 33.55
C LEU A 252 -26.48 13.99 35.05
N GLU A 253 -25.30 13.97 35.66
CA GLU A 253 -25.10 14.26 37.06
C GLU A 253 -25.54 15.70 37.40
N VAL A 254 -25.14 16.69 36.60
CA VAL A 254 -25.57 18.09 36.76
C VAL A 254 -27.08 18.22 36.61
N ILE A 255 -27.70 17.54 35.63
CA ILE A 255 -29.16 17.58 35.47
C ILE A 255 -29.86 17.01 36.71
N ILE A 256 -29.37 15.90 37.25
CA ILE A 256 -29.97 15.27 38.49
C ILE A 256 -29.83 16.25 39.66
N VAL A 257 -28.68 16.87 39.84
CA VAL A 257 -28.47 17.88 40.92
C VAL A 257 -29.40 19.08 40.77
N VAL A 258 -29.55 19.58 39.55
CA VAL A 258 -30.47 20.73 39.28
C VAL A 258 -31.93 20.32 39.56
N LEU A 259 -32.37 19.14 39.12
CA LEU A 259 -33.73 18.65 39.42
C LEU A 259 -33.97 18.51 40.92
N PHE A 260 -32.97 18.01 41.65
CA PHE A 260 -33.06 17.87 43.12
C PHE A 260 -33.20 19.22 43.81
N ILE A 261 -32.43 20.24 43.33
CA ILE A 261 -32.52 21.62 43.86
C ILE A 261 -33.91 22.22 43.58
N VAL A 262 -34.45 22.00 42.36
CA VAL A 262 -35.79 22.44 41.98
C VAL A 262 -36.85 21.78 42.84
N ASP A 263 -36.81 20.45 43.05
CA ASP A 263 -37.71 19.72 43.91
C ASP A 263 -37.69 20.25 45.36
N LEU A 264 -36.50 20.49 45.92
CA LEU A 264 -36.31 21.08 47.24
C LEU A 264 -36.94 22.49 47.32
N ALA A 265 -36.70 23.33 46.31
CA ALA A 265 -37.27 24.68 46.25
C ALA A 265 -38.81 24.65 46.19
N VAL A 266 -39.37 23.76 45.39
CA VAL A 266 -40.84 23.55 45.31
C VAL A 266 -41.41 23.11 46.66
N LEU A 267 -40.73 22.14 47.33
CA LEU A 267 -41.17 21.67 48.64
C LEU A 267 -41.18 22.79 49.69
N PHE A 268 -40.16 23.61 49.70
CA PHE A 268 -40.09 24.80 50.60
C PHE A 268 -41.22 25.81 50.31
N LEU A 269 -41.49 26.09 49.03
CA LEU A 269 -42.55 27.01 48.62
C LEU A 269 -43.96 26.48 49.00
N VAL A 270 -44.18 25.18 48.85
CA VAL A 270 -45.47 24.54 49.22
C VAL A 270 -45.62 24.44 50.76
N SER A 271 -44.52 24.25 51.50
CA SER A 271 -44.52 24.20 52.95
C SER A 271 -44.64 25.59 53.62
N ALA A 272 -44.40 26.66 52.92
CA ALA A 272 -44.46 28.06 53.39
C ALA A 272 -45.86 28.71 53.16
N HIS A 273 -46.79 28.00 52.51
CA HIS A 273 -48.18 28.38 52.31
C HIS A 273 -49.09 27.45 53.15
#